data_4c8e7d8dafae823d96460e9cf31ed1a9
#
_entry.id   4c8e7d8dafae823d96460e9cf31ed1a9
#
_cell.length_a   1.000
_cell.length_b   1.000
_cell.length_c   1.000
_cell.angle_alpha   90.00
_cell.angle_beta   90.00
_cell.angle_gamma   90.00
#
_symmetry.space_group_name_H-M   'P 1'
#
loop_
_entity.id
_entity.type
_entity.pdbx_description
1 polymer ?
#
loop_
_entity_poly.entity_id
_entity_poly.type
_entity_poly.pdbx_seq_one_letter_code
_entity_poly.pdbx_strand_id
1 'polypeptide(L)'
;MKLVTKSILLLLALGLIFPFLSFSQTATNDKYVVMLSLDAFRWDYSTQTNTPNLDKIAKEGVKAKALIPCYPSKTFPNHYSMATGLHPDHHGIVMNSFYDSTLGYYSMKDRAAVGNGAFYGGEPIWVTAEKQGIISASYFWVGSEAPVKGIHPTYWKPYEQRSSLLSRLDTVIHWLSLPLEQRPRLITWYF
;
A
#
# COMPACT_ATOMS: atom_id res chain seq x y z
N MET A 1 33.90 41.43 40.61
CA MET A 1 33.42 40.04 40.80
C MET A 1 31.98 39.84 40.36
N LYS A 2 30.99 40.70 40.60
CA LYS A 2 29.60 40.51 40.25
C LYS A 2 29.26 40.56 38.74
N LEU A 3 30.09 41.25 37.90
CA LEU A 3 29.84 41.32 36.43
C LEU A 3 30.29 40.07 35.68
N VAL A 4 31.42 39.46 36.08
CA VAL A 4 31.98 38.27 35.43
C VAL A 4 31.07 37.06 35.64
N THR A 5 30.47 36.93 36.84
CA THR A 5 29.53 35.84 37.16
C THR A 5 28.25 35.90 36.37
N LYS A 6 27.71 37.12 36.04
CA LYS A 6 26.53 37.27 35.21
C LYS A 6 26.79 36.89 33.74
N SER A 7 27.97 37.24 33.19
CA SER A 7 28.35 36.88 31.83
C SER A 7 28.58 35.38 31.64
N ILE A 8 29.13 34.70 32.63
CA ILE A 8 29.33 33.22 32.62
C ILE A 8 27.97 32.48 32.69
N LEU A 9 27.04 32.98 33.52
CA LEU A 9 25.69 32.40 33.58
C LEU A 9 24.89 32.58 32.26
N LEU A 10 25.06 33.72 31.57
CA LEU A 10 24.42 33.98 30.29
C LEU A 10 24.97 33.08 29.16
N LEU A 11 26.29 32.83 29.16
CA LEU A 11 26.94 31.93 28.21
C LEU A 11 26.56 30.47 28.43
N LEU A 12 26.40 30.04 29.70
CA LEU A 12 25.90 28.71 30.05
C LEU A 12 24.44 28.52 29.67
N ALA A 13 23.58 29.53 29.80
CA ALA A 13 22.19 29.49 29.40
C ALA A 13 22.04 29.44 27.88
N LEU A 14 22.85 30.15 27.08
CA LEU A 14 22.88 30.07 25.62
C LEU A 14 23.42 28.70 25.15
N GLY A 15 24.40 28.12 25.85
CA GLY A 15 24.93 26.78 25.51
C GLY A 15 23.93 25.62 25.72
N LEU A 16 22.95 25.81 26.63
CA LEU A 16 21.92 24.81 26.91
C LEU A 16 20.73 24.84 25.92
N ILE A 17 20.57 25.92 25.13
CA ILE A 17 19.50 26.06 24.13
C ILE A 17 19.91 25.47 22.77
N PHE A 18 21.21 25.33 22.50
CA PHE A 18 21.71 24.85 21.20
C PHE A 18 21.58 23.34 20.92
N PRO A 19 21.51 22.41 21.90
CA PRO A 19 21.41 20.98 21.58
C PRO A 19 20.02 20.53 21.15
N PHE A 20 18.98 21.38 21.13
CA PHE A 20 17.63 20.99 20.74
C PHE A 20 17.27 21.27 19.28
N LEU A 21 18.17 21.82 18.50
CA LEU A 21 18.06 21.77 17.05
C LEU A 21 18.58 20.41 16.55
N SER A 22 17.91 19.34 16.95
CA SER A 22 18.01 18.07 16.23
C SER A 22 17.50 18.33 14.83
N PHE A 23 18.42 18.59 13.88
CA PHE A 23 18.13 18.37 12.48
C PHE A 23 17.76 16.89 12.37
N SER A 24 16.48 16.62 12.37
CA SER A 24 15.98 15.34 11.88
C SER A 24 16.43 15.28 10.43
N GLN A 25 17.54 14.65 10.20
CA GLN A 25 17.97 14.23 8.88
C GLN A 25 16.88 13.26 8.43
N THR A 26 15.87 13.79 7.72
CA THR A 26 14.94 12.96 6.98
C THR A 26 15.81 12.19 6.02
N ALA A 27 16.15 10.96 6.41
CA ALA A 27 16.72 10.00 5.48
C ALA A 27 15.77 9.99 4.29
N THR A 28 16.22 10.53 3.16
CA THR A 28 15.49 10.42 1.90
C THR A 28 15.40 8.95 1.63
N ASN A 29 14.28 8.36 2.02
CA ASN A 29 14.05 6.95 1.83
C ASN A 29 13.69 6.78 0.35
N ASP A 30 14.69 6.64 -0.50
CA ASP A 30 14.57 6.51 -1.97
C ASP A 30 13.98 5.16 -2.40
N LYS A 31 13.45 4.38 -1.45
CA LYS A 31 12.90 3.06 -1.72
C LYS A 31 11.47 3.17 -2.24
N TYR A 32 11.19 2.42 -3.28
CA TYR A 32 9.88 2.24 -3.87
C TYR A 32 9.45 0.79 -3.69
N VAL A 33 8.17 0.59 -3.41
CA VAL A 33 7.56 -0.74 -3.33
C VAL A 33 6.41 -0.80 -4.33
N VAL A 34 6.50 -1.76 -5.25
CA VAL A 34 5.39 -2.08 -6.18
C VAL A 34 4.95 -3.51 -5.86
N MET A 35 3.75 -3.65 -5.33
CA MET A 35 3.10 -4.93 -5.11
C MET A 35 2.21 -5.25 -6.31
N LEU A 36 2.74 -6.01 -7.26
CA LEU A 36 2.03 -6.44 -8.46
C LEU A 36 1.41 -7.81 -8.23
N SER A 37 0.11 -7.93 -8.45
CA SER A 37 -0.61 -9.21 -8.44
C SER A 37 -1.11 -9.57 -9.82
N LEU A 38 -0.82 -10.79 -10.23
CA LEU A 38 -1.41 -11.45 -11.39
C LEU A 38 -2.40 -12.49 -10.86
N ASP A 39 -3.70 -12.17 -10.85
CA ASP A 39 -4.73 -13.05 -10.28
C ASP A 39 -4.78 -14.39 -11.04
N ALA A 40 -4.98 -15.47 -10.29
CA ALA A 40 -4.99 -16.84 -10.81
C ALA A 40 -3.70 -17.26 -11.56
N PHE A 41 -2.59 -16.53 -11.42
CA PHE A 41 -1.30 -16.92 -12.00
C PHE A 41 -0.70 -18.07 -11.21
N ARG A 42 -0.75 -19.28 -11.78
CA ARG A 42 -0.25 -20.50 -11.13
C ARG A 42 1.28 -20.47 -11.03
N TRP A 43 1.82 -21.04 -9.96
CA TRP A 43 3.24 -21.04 -9.60
C TRP A 43 4.18 -21.55 -10.71
N ASP A 44 3.67 -22.42 -11.60
CA ASP A 44 4.45 -23.05 -12.67
C ASP A 44 4.21 -22.45 -14.07
N TYR A 45 3.38 -21.41 -14.21
CA TYR A 45 3.12 -20.80 -15.53
C TYR A 45 4.38 -20.24 -16.19
N SER A 46 5.32 -19.71 -15.42
CA SER A 46 6.59 -19.25 -15.93
C SER A 46 7.48 -20.36 -16.51
N THR A 47 7.18 -21.63 -16.22
CA THR A 47 7.89 -22.77 -16.82
C THR A 47 7.21 -23.29 -18.09
N GLN A 48 5.97 -22.87 -18.35
CA GLN A 48 5.16 -23.35 -19.48
C GLN A 48 5.16 -22.39 -20.66
N THR A 49 5.64 -21.17 -20.47
CA THR A 49 5.74 -20.16 -21.53
C THR A 49 6.97 -19.29 -21.32
N ASN A 50 7.34 -18.53 -22.34
CA ASN A 50 8.46 -17.61 -22.26
C ASN A 50 8.07 -16.36 -21.45
N THR A 51 8.73 -16.16 -20.30
CA THR A 51 8.48 -15.04 -19.38
C THR A 51 9.79 -14.29 -19.05
N PRO A 52 10.46 -13.69 -20.05
CA PRO A 52 11.83 -13.20 -19.88
C PRO A 52 11.99 -12.16 -18.78
N ASN A 53 10.99 -11.32 -18.57
CA ASN A 53 11.03 -10.31 -17.51
C ASN A 53 10.80 -10.91 -16.10
N LEU A 54 9.89 -11.88 -15.97
CA LEU A 54 9.69 -12.59 -14.69
C LEU A 54 10.91 -13.45 -14.37
N ASP A 55 11.50 -14.10 -15.37
CA ASP A 55 12.73 -14.90 -15.22
C ASP A 55 13.91 -14.03 -14.79
N LYS A 56 14.02 -12.82 -15.36
CA LYS A 56 15.03 -11.84 -14.94
C LYS A 56 14.85 -11.45 -13.47
N ILE A 57 13.63 -11.09 -13.06
CA ILE A 57 13.31 -10.74 -11.66
C ILE A 57 13.62 -11.92 -10.74
N ALA A 58 13.26 -13.14 -11.13
CA ALA A 58 13.55 -14.33 -10.34
C ALA A 58 15.05 -14.60 -10.19
N LYS A 59 15.85 -14.29 -11.21
CA LYS A 59 17.31 -14.46 -11.21
C LYS A 59 18.04 -13.39 -10.40
N GLU A 60 17.57 -12.15 -10.47
CA GLU A 60 18.22 -11.00 -9.83
C GLU A 60 17.69 -10.76 -8.39
N GLY A 61 16.55 -11.33 -8.05
CA GLY A 61 15.88 -11.20 -6.77
C GLY A 61 15.66 -12.55 -6.06
N VAL A 62 14.46 -12.73 -5.50
CA VAL A 62 14.08 -13.96 -4.77
C VAL A 62 12.82 -14.54 -5.38
N LYS A 63 12.82 -15.85 -5.66
CA LYS A 63 11.64 -16.60 -6.11
C LYS A 63 11.21 -17.59 -5.04
N ALA A 64 10.00 -17.46 -4.51
CA ALA A 64 9.39 -18.47 -3.67
C ALA A 64 8.92 -19.67 -4.50
N LYS A 65 8.77 -20.84 -3.86
CA LYS A 65 8.21 -22.03 -4.54
C LYS A 65 6.75 -21.81 -4.95
N ALA A 66 5.97 -21.19 -4.09
CA ALA A 66 4.57 -20.84 -4.30
C ALA A 66 4.13 -19.79 -3.31
N LEU A 67 3.04 -19.11 -3.61
CA LEU A 67 2.24 -18.33 -2.66
C LEU A 67 1.07 -19.20 -2.21
N ILE A 68 0.98 -19.48 -0.92
CA ILE A 68 -0.12 -20.26 -0.34
C ILE A 68 -1.26 -19.29 -0.04
N PRO A 69 -2.43 -19.41 -0.71
CA PRO A 69 -3.56 -18.54 -0.45
C PRO A 69 -4.18 -18.81 0.92
N CYS A 70 -4.84 -17.79 1.49
CA CYS A 70 -5.71 -18.02 2.64
C CYS A 70 -7.00 -18.74 2.22
N TYR A 71 -7.70 -19.37 3.18
CA TYR A 71 -9.02 -19.94 2.94
C TYR A 71 -10.12 -18.90 3.29
N PRO A 72 -11.15 -18.77 2.46
CA PRO A 72 -11.33 -19.39 1.14
C PRO A 72 -10.43 -18.74 0.08
N SER A 73 -9.91 -19.57 -0.85
CA SER A 73 -9.02 -19.10 -1.93
C SER A 73 -9.83 -18.44 -3.05
N LYS A 74 -10.39 -17.26 -2.72
CA LYS A 74 -11.12 -16.38 -3.63
C LYS A 74 -10.37 -15.05 -3.77
N THR A 75 -10.62 -14.32 -4.85
CA THR A 75 -9.91 -13.09 -5.19
C THR A 75 -9.95 -12.07 -4.06
N PHE A 76 -11.14 -11.71 -3.57
CA PHE A 76 -11.29 -10.61 -2.60
C PHE A 76 -10.68 -10.94 -1.23
N PRO A 77 -10.98 -12.11 -0.59
CA PRO A 77 -10.33 -12.47 0.66
C PRO A 77 -8.80 -12.45 0.56
N ASN A 78 -8.24 -13.06 -0.49
CA ASN A 78 -6.78 -13.20 -0.61
C ASN A 78 -6.08 -11.87 -0.86
N HIS A 79 -6.58 -11.04 -1.79
CA HIS A 79 -5.97 -9.75 -2.08
C HIS A 79 -6.04 -8.80 -0.89
N TYR A 80 -7.14 -8.85 -0.13
CA TYR A 80 -7.25 -8.02 1.06
C TYR A 80 -6.40 -8.56 2.22
N SER A 81 -6.26 -9.89 2.34
CA SER A 81 -5.29 -10.50 3.27
C SER A 81 -3.85 -10.08 2.96
N MET A 82 -3.44 -10.05 1.68
CA MET A 82 -2.12 -9.58 1.31
C MET A 82 -1.88 -8.12 1.66
N ALA A 83 -2.92 -7.27 1.57
CA ALA A 83 -2.81 -5.85 1.90
C ALA A 83 -2.81 -5.57 3.41
N THR A 84 -3.42 -6.44 4.23
CA THR A 84 -3.59 -6.21 5.67
C THR A 84 -2.69 -7.08 6.54
N GLY A 85 -2.18 -8.21 6.01
CA GLY A 85 -1.50 -9.24 6.79
C GLY A 85 -2.44 -10.04 7.70
N LEU A 86 -3.77 -9.90 7.54
CA LEU A 86 -4.79 -10.57 8.36
C LEU A 86 -5.47 -11.68 7.57
N HIS A 87 -6.01 -12.67 8.28
CA HIS A 87 -6.91 -13.67 7.72
C HIS A 87 -8.33 -13.11 7.51
N PRO A 88 -9.15 -13.72 6.62
CA PRO A 88 -10.50 -13.22 6.28
C PRO A 88 -11.45 -13.05 7.46
N ASP A 89 -11.36 -13.88 8.47
CA ASP A 89 -12.15 -13.79 9.72
C ASP A 89 -11.79 -12.57 10.57
N HIS A 90 -10.57 -12.02 10.41
CA HIS A 90 -10.12 -10.82 11.11
C HIS A 90 -10.35 -9.53 10.32
N HIS A 91 -10.30 -9.59 8.99
CA HIS A 91 -10.51 -8.40 8.18
C HIS A 91 -11.92 -8.29 7.56
N GLY A 92 -12.78 -9.29 7.75
CA GLY A 92 -14.20 -9.25 7.41
C GLY A 92 -14.55 -9.54 5.94
N ILE A 93 -13.61 -9.49 5.00
CA ILE A 93 -13.86 -9.84 3.59
C ILE A 93 -13.71 -11.36 3.44
N VAL A 94 -14.76 -12.08 3.77
CA VAL A 94 -14.73 -13.55 3.87
C VAL A 94 -15.00 -14.27 2.54
N MET A 95 -15.61 -13.57 1.56
CA MET A 95 -15.92 -14.09 0.22
C MET A 95 -15.96 -12.95 -0.80
N ASN A 96 -16.07 -13.26 -2.10
CA ASN A 96 -16.37 -12.28 -3.14
C ASN A 96 -17.80 -11.70 -3.02
N SER A 97 -18.70 -12.45 -2.34
CA SER A 97 -20.04 -12.00 -1.97
C SER A 97 -20.45 -12.73 -0.69
N PHE A 98 -20.99 -12.01 0.28
CA PHE A 98 -21.42 -12.52 1.57
C PHE A 98 -22.46 -11.62 2.20
N TYR A 99 -23.07 -12.07 3.28
CA TYR A 99 -24.01 -11.29 4.08
C TYR A 99 -23.38 -10.97 5.44
N ASP A 100 -23.37 -9.70 5.81
CA ASP A 100 -23.01 -9.21 7.13
C ASP A 100 -24.30 -8.83 7.89
N SER A 101 -24.44 -9.29 9.14
CA SER A 101 -25.66 -9.08 9.93
C SER A 101 -25.93 -7.62 10.26
N THR A 102 -24.91 -6.76 10.22
CA THR A 102 -25.00 -5.34 10.54
C THR A 102 -25.05 -4.45 9.28
N LEU A 103 -24.20 -4.78 8.29
CA LEU A 103 -24.00 -3.97 7.09
C LEU A 103 -24.83 -4.43 5.90
N GLY A 104 -25.40 -5.65 5.95
CA GLY A 104 -26.17 -6.22 4.87
C GLY A 104 -25.34 -6.98 3.84
N TYR A 105 -25.77 -7.01 2.58
CA TYR A 105 -25.15 -7.83 1.55
C TYR A 105 -23.96 -7.11 0.90
N TYR A 106 -22.82 -7.79 0.91
CA TYR A 106 -21.61 -7.41 0.17
C TYR A 106 -21.50 -8.20 -1.12
N SER A 107 -21.18 -7.56 -2.21
CA SER A 107 -20.81 -8.21 -3.47
C SER A 107 -19.74 -7.43 -4.20
N MET A 108 -18.73 -8.12 -4.73
CA MET A 108 -17.71 -7.51 -5.59
C MET A 108 -18.29 -6.83 -6.85
N LYS A 109 -19.54 -7.15 -7.24
CA LYS A 109 -20.26 -6.55 -8.36
C LYS A 109 -21.05 -5.30 -7.96
N ASP A 110 -21.28 -5.10 -6.68
CA ASP A 110 -21.98 -3.93 -6.14
C ASP A 110 -20.97 -2.83 -5.80
N ARG A 111 -20.97 -1.78 -6.61
CA ARG A 111 -20.03 -0.66 -6.46
C ARG A 111 -20.23 0.12 -5.16
N ALA A 112 -21.46 0.18 -4.66
CA ALA A 112 -21.75 0.82 -3.37
C ALA A 112 -21.17 0.02 -2.20
N ALA A 113 -21.34 -1.31 -2.20
CA ALA A 113 -20.75 -2.18 -1.20
C ALA A 113 -19.22 -2.17 -1.26
N VAL A 114 -18.62 -2.25 -2.46
CA VAL A 114 -17.16 -2.19 -2.66
C VAL A 114 -16.57 -0.86 -2.17
N GLY A 115 -17.26 0.25 -2.34
CA GLY A 115 -16.84 1.57 -1.86
C GLY A 115 -17.14 1.85 -0.38
N ASN A 116 -17.82 0.95 0.32
CA ASN A 116 -18.15 1.14 1.72
C ASN A 116 -17.04 0.62 2.65
N GLY A 117 -16.28 1.55 3.24
CA GLY A 117 -15.17 1.24 4.15
C GLY A 117 -15.56 0.43 5.38
N ALA A 118 -16.83 0.40 5.77
CA ALA A 118 -17.29 -0.34 6.95
C ALA A 118 -17.15 -1.87 6.81
N PHE A 119 -17.18 -2.40 5.57
CA PHE A 119 -16.97 -3.83 5.33
C PHE A 119 -15.51 -4.29 5.52
N TYR A 120 -14.56 -3.35 5.52
CA TYR A 120 -13.13 -3.64 5.47
C TYR A 120 -12.47 -3.44 6.83
N GLY A 121 -12.31 -4.53 7.57
CA GLY A 121 -11.58 -4.53 8.83
C GLY A 121 -10.06 -4.50 8.64
N GLY A 122 -9.35 -4.34 9.74
CA GLY A 122 -7.89 -4.23 9.72
C GLY A 122 -7.40 -2.88 9.20
N GLU A 123 -6.13 -2.83 8.80
CA GLU A 123 -5.50 -1.64 8.21
C GLU A 123 -4.66 -2.06 7.02
N PRO A 124 -5.08 -1.75 5.78
CA PRO A 124 -4.31 -2.10 4.62
C PRO A 124 -3.05 -1.24 4.48
N ILE A 125 -2.03 -1.78 3.83
CA ILE A 125 -0.69 -1.21 3.72
C ILE A 125 -0.68 0.24 3.18
N TRP A 126 -1.61 0.60 2.29
CA TRP A 126 -1.72 1.99 1.80
C TRP A 126 -2.19 2.95 2.89
N VAL A 127 -3.11 2.54 3.78
CA VAL A 127 -3.54 3.36 4.92
C VAL A 127 -2.38 3.59 5.88
N THR A 128 -1.59 2.57 6.17
CA THR A 128 -0.38 2.69 6.98
C THR A 128 0.64 3.63 6.33
N ALA A 129 0.84 3.53 5.01
CA ALA A 129 1.73 4.41 4.26
C ALA A 129 1.28 5.89 4.35
N GLU A 130 0.00 6.17 4.05
CA GLU A 130 -0.57 7.52 4.11
C GLU A 130 -0.47 8.13 5.51
N LYS A 131 -0.74 7.35 6.56
CA LYS A 131 -0.56 7.81 7.95
C LYS A 131 0.88 8.18 8.29
N GLN A 132 1.85 7.62 7.61
CA GLN A 132 3.28 7.90 7.76
C GLN A 132 3.76 9.00 6.80
N GLY A 133 2.86 9.66 6.07
CA GLY A 133 3.21 10.69 5.08
C GLY A 133 3.86 10.12 3.81
N ILE A 134 3.68 8.82 3.56
CA ILE A 134 4.15 8.15 2.34
C ILE A 134 3.00 8.12 1.35
N ILE A 135 3.16 8.84 0.24
CA ILE A 135 2.19 8.83 -0.86
C ILE A 135 2.05 7.42 -1.41
N SER A 136 0.82 6.91 -1.46
CA SER A 136 0.49 5.62 -2.02
C SER A 136 -0.38 5.71 -3.26
N ALA A 137 -0.29 4.70 -4.11
CA ALA A 137 -1.16 4.53 -5.27
C ALA A 137 -1.75 3.13 -5.30
N SER A 138 -2.97 3.00 -5.82
CA SER A 138 -3.60 1.71 -6.02
C SER A 138 -4.30 1.63 -7.37
N TYR A 139 -3.93 0.62 -8.14
CA TYR A 139 -4.60 0.30 -9.38
C TYR A 139 -5.40 -1.00 -9.23
N PHE A 140 -6.70 -0.86 -9.00
CA PHE A 140 -7.66 -1.96 -8.88
C PHE A 140 -7.48 -2.92 -7.70
N TRP A 141 -6.66 -2.62 -6.71
CA TRP A 141 -6.50 -3.52 -5.58
C TRP A 141 -7.76 -3.57 -4.72
N VAL A 142 -8.13 -4.78 -4.28
CA VAL A 142 -9.30 -5.02 -3.43
C VAL A 142 -9.25 -4.17 -2.16
N GLY A 143 -10.31 -3.40 -1.93
CA GLY A 143 -10.44 -2.51 -0.78
C GLY A 143 -9.89 -1.10 -0.99
N SER A 144 -9.13 -0.83 -2.09
CA SER A 144 -8.57 0.50 -2.31
C SER A 144 -9.58 1.55 -2.78
N GLU A 145 -10.75 1.10 -3.23
CA GLU A 145 -11.86 1.97 -3.63
C GLU A 145 -12.70 2.46 -2.44
N ALA A 146 -12.48 1.88 -1.27
CA ALA A 146 -13.16 2.25 -0.05
C ALA A 146 -12.25 3.12 0.84
N PRO A 147 -12.81 4.13 1.54
CA PRO A 147 -12.07 4.89 2.54
C PRO A 147 -11.90 4.06 3.82
N VAL A 148 -11.03 3.04 3.77
CA VAL A 148 -10.77 2.20 4.94
C VAL A 148 -10.18 3.06 6.05
N LYS A 149 -10.81 3.04 7.23
CA LYS A 149 -10.46 3.96 8.35
C LYS A 149 -10.48 5.44 7.93
N GLY A 150 -11.33 5.80 6.96
CA GLY A 150 -11.46 7.16 6.45
C GLY A 150 -10.35 7.59 5.48
N ILE A 151 -9.47 6.68 5.05
CA ILE A 151 -8.30 6.99 4.25
C ILE A 151 -8.29 6.18 2.94
N HIS A 152 -8.16 6.89 1.82
CA HIS A 152 -7.85 6.31 0.51
C HIS A 152 -6.33 6.36 0.23
N PRO A 153 -5.81 5.55 -0.69
CA PRO A 153 -4.55 5.90 -1.35
C PRO A 153 -4.63 7.29 -1.97
N THR A 154 -3.55 8.06 -1.99
CA THR A 154 -3.51 9.38 -2.65
C THR A 154 -3.93 9.28 -4.12
N TYR A 155 -3.46 8.27 -4.82
CA TYR A 155 -3.90 7.96 -6.19
C TYR A 155 -4.57 6.59 -6.22
N TRP A 156 -5.73 6.51 -6.85
CA TRP A 156 -6.40 5.22 -7.03
C TRP A 156 -7.30 5.21 -8.26
N LYS A 157 -7.59 4.02 -8.77
CA LYS A 157 -8.50 3.78 -9.89
C LYS A 157 -9.60 2.83 -9.45
N PRO A 158 -10.88 3.17 -9.71
CA PRO A 158 -11.97 2.23 -9.53
C PRO A 158 -11.83 1.11 -10.57
N TYR A 159 -12.21 -0.11 -10.17
CA TYR A 159 -12.12 -1.26 -11.06
C TYR A 159 -12.93 -1.06 -12.34
N GLU A 160 -12.27 -1.22 -13.47
CA GLU A 160 -12.89 -1.21 -14.79
C GLU A 160 -12.37 -2.39 -15.62
N GLN A 161 -13.27 -3.34 -15.90
CA GLN A 161 -12.95 -4.56 -16.62
C GLN A 161 -12.44 -4.30 -18.05
N ARG A 162 -12.92 -3.24 -18.71
CA ARG A 162 -12.57 -2.90 -20.09
C ARG A 162 -11.27 -2.10 -20.23
N SER A 163 -10.66 -1.72 -19.14
CA SER A 163 -9.37 -1.01 -19.16
C SER A 163 -8.31 -1.88 -19.82
N SER A 164 -7.67 -1.39 -20.87
CA SER A 164 -6.62 -2.12 -21.57
C SER A 164 -5.36 -2.27 -20.71
N LEU A 165 -4.57 -3.32 -20.95
CA LEU A 165 -3.29 -3.53 -20.28
C LEU A 165 -2.35 -2.33 -20.47
N LEU A 166 -2.30 -1.74 -21.65
CA LEU A 166 -1.48 -0.56 -21.95
C LEU A 166 -1.92 0.64 -21.13
N SER A 167 -3.23 0.92 -21.05
CA SER A 167 -3.75 2.03 -20.23
C SER A 167 -3.41 1.87 -18.75
N ARG A 168 -3.42 0.63 -18.22
CA ARG A 168 -3.01 0.36 -16.84
C ARG A 168 -1.53 0.64 -16.65
N LEU A 169 -0.69 0.17 -17.59
CA LEU A 169 0.75 0.41 -17.57
C LEU A 169 1.07 1.90 -17.66
N ASP A 170 0.47 2.62 -18.62
CA ASP A 170 0.68 4.06 -18.81
C ASP A 170 0.34 4.86 -17.55
N THR A 171 -0.74 4.48 -16.85
CA THR A 171 -1.11 5.12 -15.58
C THR A 171 -0.05 4.93 -14.50
N VAL A 172 0.46 3.70 -14.34
CA VAL A 172 1.49 3.43 -13.32
C VAL A 172 2.82 4.12 -13.67
N ILE A 173 3.20 4.12 -14.96
CA ILE A 173 4.37 4.87 -15.44
C ILE A 173 4.20 6.36 -15.19
N HIS A 174 3.02 6.91 -15.48
CA HIS A 174 2.71 8.31 -15.19
C HIS A 174 2.90 8.63 -13.70
N TRP A 175 2.35 7.82 -12.80
CA TRP A 175 2.53 8.02 -11.36
C TRP A 175 4.01 7.99 -10.94
N LEU A 176 4.79 7.08 -11.50
CA LEU A 176 6.24 6.97 -11.22
C LEU A 176 7.05 8.11 -11.86
N SER A 177 6.48 8.83 -12.83
CA SER A 177 7.11 9.97 -13.50
C SER A 177 6.77 11.32 -12.86
N LEU A 178 5.90 11.34 -11.85
CA LEU A 178 5.57 12.58 -11.12
C LEU A 178 6.80 13.14 -10.39
N PRO A 179 6.82 14.46 -10.10
CA PRO A 179 7.81 15.07 -9.21
C PRO A 179 7.94 14.31 -7.89
N LEU A 180 9.12 14.30 -7.29
CA LEU A 180 9.43 13.47 -6.11
C LEU A 180 8.44 13.68 -4.96
N GLU A 181 8.00 14.91 -4.76
CA GLU A 181 7.06 15.30 -3.70
C GLU A 181 5.60 14.82 -3.96
N GLN A 182 5.28 14.41 -5.18
CA GLN A 182 3.97 13.91 -5.59
C GLN A 182 4.01 12.42 -5.94
N ARG A 183 5.21 11.85 -6.07
CA ARG A 183 5.42 10.49 -6.56
C ARG A 183 5.05 9.46 -5.51
N PRO A 184 4.14 8.51 -5.81
CA PRO A 184 3.85 7.42 -4.88
C PRO A 184 5.08 6.53 -4.71
N ARG A 185 5.34 6.18 -3.45
CA ARG A 185 6.44 5.27 -3.08
C ARG A 185 5.95 3.87 -2.74
N LEU A 186 4.65 3.72 -2.56
CA LEU A 186 3.95 2.44 -2.48
C LEU A 186 2.92 2.37 -3.59
N ILE A 187 2.97 1.34 -4.42
CA ILE A 187 1.97 1.07 -5.45
C ILE A 187 1.44 -0.35 -5.28
N THR A 188 0.13 -0.50 -5.16
CA THR A 188 -0.55 -1.79 -5.25
C THR A 188 -1.23 -1.90 -6.61
N TRP A 189 -0.95 -2.96 -7.36
CA TRP A 189 -1.35 -3.08 -8.75
C TRP A 189 -1.89 -4.48 -9.05
N TYR A 190 -3.15 -4.55 -9.46
CA TYR A 190 -3.88 -5.79 -9.71
C TYR A 190 -4.16 -5.99 -11.21
N PHE A 191 -3.96 -7.25 -11.65
CA PHE A 191 -4.35 -7.75 -12.96
C PHE A 191 -5.28 -8.95 -12.87
#